data_4143cd0ae90f186ad9ed735d27114a9f
#
_entry.id   4143cd0ae90f186ad9ed735d27114a9f
#
_cell.length_a   1.000
_cell.length_b   1.000
_cell.length_c   1.000
_cell.angle_alpha   90.00
_cell.angle_beta   90.00
_cell.angle_gamma   90.00
#
_symmetry.space_group_name_H-M   'P 1'
#
loop_
_entity.id
_entity.type
_entity.pdbx_description
1 polymer ?
#
loop_
_entity_poly.entity_id
_entity_poly.type
_entity_poly.pdbx_seq_one_letter_code
_entity_poly.pdbx_strand_id
1 'polypeptide(L)'
;MIRLSLKYKILFLFMRILKSNAILGLANSYVIDNPEPANISYMWNFGSLLGLCLVIQILTGIFLAMHYCPNVDLAFTSVEHIMRDVNYGWAVRYVHANTASFFFLFMYFHVGRGLYYGSYKSPRILPWSIGVIILVLTMATAFLGYVLPYGQMSLWGEEKYCPTCNNALLTYLVFITYSSIIFIIIYLDTKNPNTKYSFAKRIRSEYRIGPHNKDILSIFYGSLLGNSHAEKQKEGNGTRFSFSQESSHKSYLLWLHSIIAEKGYCNPTIPVIQSRIGPGGNIRYILRFHTFTYSSLNWVHNEWYKDGSKQVPSNIEEYLTPLAIAIWIMDDGTRQGKTLKWATNAFSYKDCFLLTEVLYKKYNIKCNIHSAGKENQYVISVMKESMPVLYHLVKDSMVSSMLYKIQELFSNENWK
;
A
#
# COMPACT_ATOMS: atom_id res chain seq x y z
N MET A 1 32.06 -5.88 13.74
CA MET A 1 30.69 -6.47 13.78
C MET A 1 29.71 -5.70 14.69
N ILE A 2 30.10 -5.08 15.79
CA ILE A 2 29.24 -4.39 16.77
C ILE A 2 28.64 -3.05 16.24
N ARG A 3 29.34 -2.31 15.38
CA ARG A 3 28.87 -1.01 14.85
C ARG A 3 27.72 -1.13 13.82
N LEU A 4 27.67 -2.21 13.06
CA LEU A 4 26.56 -2.47 12.12
C LEU A 4 25.25 -2.78 12.86
N SER A 5 25.32 -3.50 13.99
CA SER A 5 24.17 -3.86 14.83
C SER A 5 23.46 -2.63 15.43
N LEU A 6 24.21 -1.59 15.83
CA LEU A 6 23.64 -0.37 16.43
C LEU A 6 22.87 0.47 15.40
N LYS A 7 23.42 0.60 14.19
CA LYS A 7 22.78 1.34 13.09
C LYS A 7 21.44 0.69 12.66
N TYR A 8 21.40 -0.63 12.61
CA TYR A 8 20.16 -1.38 12.34
C TYR A 8 19.16 -1.30 13.50
N LYS A 9 19.63 -1.30 14.76
CA LYS A 9 18.73 -1.13 15.91
C LYS A 9 18.10 0.26 15.96
N ILE A 10 18.89 1.31 15.66
CA ILE A 10 18.38 2.70 15.59
C ILE A 10 17.41 2.86 14.44
N LEU A 11 17.71 2.32 13.24
CA LEU A 11 16.82 2.33 12.09
C LEU A 11 15.52 1.58 12.39
N PHE A 12 15.61 0.43 13.05
CA PHE A 12 14.45 -0.38 13.45
C PHE A 12 13.60 0.30 14.53
N LEU A 13 14.23 1.01 15.47
CA LEU A 13 13.55 1.82 16.48
C LEU A 13 12.83 3.01 15.84
N PHE A 14 13.49 3.68 14.90
CA PHE A 14 12.90 4.79 14.14
C PHE A 14 11.69 4.34 13.31
N MET A 15 11.80 3.20 12.63
CA MET A 15 10.68 2.56 11.89
C MET A 15 9.52 2.16 12.81
N ARG A 16 9.79 1.72 14.04
CA ARG A 16 8.77 1.38 15.04
C ARG A 16 8.01 2.62 15.53
N ILE A 17 8.72 3.72 15.79
CA ILE A 17 8.12 4.99 16.22
C ILE A 17 7.22 5.55 15.10
N LEU A 18 7.67 5.49 13.83
CA LEU A 18 6.87 5.91 12.69
C LEU A 18 5.57 5.11 12.53
N LYS A 19 5.58 3.81 12.86
CA LYS A 19 4.39 2.94 12.75
C LYS A 19 3.48 2.95 13.97
N SER A 20 3.98 3.34 15.14
CA SER A 20 3.20 3.35 16.39
C SER A 20 2.37 4.62 16.59
N ASN A 21 2.75 5.73 15.98
CA ASN A 21 2.02 7.00 16.06
C ASN A 21 1.02 7.09 14.89
N ALA A 22 -0.25 7.38 15.18
CA ALA A 22 -1.31 7.44 14.16
C ALA A 22 -1.01 8.46 13.05
N ILE A 23 -0.47 9.63 13.39
CA ILE A 23 -0.14 10.70 12.42
C ILE A 23 1.08 10.29 11.57
N LEU A 24 2.13 9.77 12.20
CA LEU A 24 3.32 9.32 11.51
C LEU A 24 3.05 8.04 10.69
N GLY A 25 2.15 7.17 11.16
CA GLY A 25 1.67 6.01 10.43
C GLY A 25 0.89 6.41 9.18
N LEU A 26 0.05 7.44 9.28
CA LEU A 26 -0.65 8.03 8.14
C LEU A 26 0.35 8.61 7.12
N ALA A 27 1.29 9.44 7.56
CA ALA A 27 2.33 9.99 6.69
C ALA A 27 3.16 8.89 6.01
N ASN A 28 3.52 7.83 6.74
CA ASN A 28 4.26 6.69 6.19
C ASN A 28 3.46 5.95 5.10
N SER A 29 2.15 5.76 5.30
CA SER A 29 1.30 5.08 4.32
C SER A 29 1.17 5.85 3.00
N TYR A 30 1.25 7.18 3.04
CA TYR A 30 1.17 8.02 1.85
C TYR A 30 2.51 8.26 1.16
N VAL A 31 3.60 8.38 1.93
CA VAL A 31 4.91 8.77 1.38
C VAL A 31 5.79 7.57 1.07
N ILE A 32 5.73 6.50 1.88
CA ILE A 32 6.63 5.36 1.76
C ILE A 32 5.91 4.11 1.26
N ASP A 33 4.75 3.79 1.82
CA ASP A 33 4.02 2.54 1.54
C ASP A 33 2.95 2.70 0.46
N ASN A 34 2.86 3.89 -0.20
CA ASN A 34 1.88 4.13 -1.25
C ASN A 34 2.16 3.24 -2.48
N PRO A 35 1.19 2.44 -2.95
CA PRO A 35 1.37 1.60 -4.13
C PRO A 35 1.42 2.45 -5.40
N GLU A 36 2.59 2.60 -5.98
CA GLU A 36 2.80 3.31 -7.23
C GLU A 36 2.81 2.36 -8.43
N PRO A 37 2.37 2.82 -9.63
CA PRO A 37 2.46 2.02 -10.85
C PRO A 37 3.93 1.70 -11.17
N ALA A 38 4.23 0.46 -11.57
CA ALA A 38 5.60 0.01 -11.89
C ALA A 38 6.23 0.71 -13.11
N ASN A 39 5.45 1.45 -13.90
CA ASN A 39 5.89 2.15 -15.12
C ASN A 39 6.02 3.66 -14.96
N ILE A 40 6.22 4.15 -13.74
CA ILE A 40 6.48 5.57 -13.52
C ILE A 40 7.83 5.97 -14.13
N SER A 41 7.85 7.18 -14.72
CA SER A 41 9.06 7.82 -15.22
C SER A 41 9.45 8.98 -14.29
N TYR A 42 10.59 9.62 -14.56
CA TYR A 42 11.02 10.83 -13.82
C TYR A 42 9.98 11.97 -13.84
N MET A 43 9.03 11.96 -14.77
CA MET A 43 7.93 12.93 -14.84
C MET A 43 7.00 12.87 -13.62
N TRP A 44 6.98 11.76 -12.87
CA TRP A 44 6.22 11.64 -11.61
C TRP A 44 6.88 12.38 -10.45
N ASN A 45 8.20 12.65 -10.51
CA ASN A 45 8.93 13.35 -9.46
C ASN A 45 8.53 14.82 -9.31
N PHE A 46 7.87 15.43 -10.30
CA PHE A 46 7.42 16.83 -10.19
C PHE A 46 6.39 17.04 -9.08
N GLY A 47 5.60 16.02 -8.72
CA GLY A 47 4.70 16.09 -7.56
C GLY A 47 5.45 16.17 -6.22
N SER A 48 6.47 15.35 -6.02
CA SER A 48 7.30 15.37 -4.81
C SER A 48 8.16 16.64 -4.71
N LEU A 49 8.65 17.15 -5.84
CA LEU A 49 9.36 18.43 -5.90
C LEU A 49 8.45 19.60 -5.54
N LEU A 50 7.19 19.59 -5.98
CA LEU A 50 6.19 20.58 -5.55
C LEU A 50 5.96 20.53 -4.04
N GLY A 51 5.85 19.31 -3.47
CA GLY A 51 5.74 19.12 -2.02
C GLY A 51 6.93 19.69 -1.27
N LEU A 52 8.15 19.46 -1.75
CA LEU A 52 9.37 20.03 -1.17
C LEU A 52 9.38 21.56 -1.24
N CYS A 53 9.05 22.12 -2.41
CA CYS A 53 8.96 23.59 -2.57
C CYS A 53 7.90 24.17 -1.63
N LEU A 54 6.76 23.51 -1.44
CA LEU A 54 5.71 23.94 -0.51
C LEU A 54 6.22 24.01 0.94
N VAL A 55 6.94 22.98 1.39
CA VAL A 55 7.54 22.97 2.75
C VAL A 55 8.51 24.14 2.91
N ILE A 56 9.37 24.39 1.92
CA ILE A 56 10.31 25.53 1.95
C ILE A 56 9.54 26.86 1.99
N GLN A 57 8.48 27.01 1.18
CA GLN A 57 7.66 28.23 1.16
C GLN A 57 6.99 28.49 2.52
N ILE A 58 6.43 27.46 3.16
CA ILE A 58 5.81 27.58 4.48
C ILE A 58 6.84 27.99 5.53
N LEU A 59 7.97 27.29 5.61
CA LEU A 59 9.00 27.60 6.61
C LEU A 59 9.58 29.00 6.43
N THR A 60 10.00 29.35 5.23
CA THR A 60 10.55 30.66 4.93
C THR A 60 9.51 31.77 5.10
N GLY A 61 8.25 31.51 4.73
CA GLY A 61 7.15 32.45 4.90
C GLY A 61 6.85 32.77 6.36
N ILE A 62 6.87 31.77 7.25
CA ILE A 62 6.69 31.98 8.71
C ILE A 62 7.80 32.89 9.25
N PHE A 63 9.08 32.62 8.91
CA PHE A 63 10.19 33.46 9.36
C PHE A 63 10.08 34.89 8.84
N LEU A 64 9.70 35.10 7.58
CA LEU A 64 9.51 36.43 7.02
C LEU A 64 8.34 37.15 7.69
N ALA A 65 7.24 36.45 7.97
CA ALA A 65 6.05 37.05 8.63
C ALA A 65 6.33 37.52 10.05
N MET A 66 7.32 36.95 10.76
CA MET A 66 7.70 37.37 12.11
C MET A 66 8.30 38.78 12.14
N HIS A 67 8.86 39.25 11.04
CA HIS A 67 9.54 40.55 10.95
C HIS A 67 8.81 41.53 10.03
N TYR A 68 7.79 41.11 9.31
CA TYR A 68 7.01 41.90 8.40
C TYR A 68 5.91 42.69 9.14
N CYS A 69 5.81 44.02 8.86
CA CYS A 69 4.75 44.88 9.41
C CYS A 69 3.68 45.12 8.32
N PRO A 70 2.42 44.64 8.48
CA PRO A 70 1.35 44.80 7.49
C PRO A 70 0.67 46.17 7.61
N ASN A 71 1.44 47.22 7.40
CA ASN A 71 0.95 48.61 7.41
C ASN A 71 1.48 49.32 6.16
N VAL A 72 0.65 50.13 5.51
CA VAL A 72 0.95 50.83 4.25
C VAL A 72 2.26 51.63 4.35
N ASP A 73 2.45 52.34 5.44
CA ASP A 73 3.61 53.21 5.64
C ASP A 73 4.88 52.45 6.06
N LEU A 74 4.71 51.25 6.68
CA LEU A 74 5.78 50.50 7.27
C LEU A 74 6.13 49.21 6.50
N ALA A 75 5.29 48.74 5.58
CA ALA A 75 5.48 47.49 4.88
C ALA A 75 6.80 47.45 4.12
N PHE A 76 7.10 48.46 3.31
CA PHE A 76 8.34 48.54 2.54
C PHE A 76 9.58 48.62 3.44
N THR A 77 9.53 49.48 4.46
CA THR A 77 10.64 49.64 5.42
C THR A 77 10.87 48.38 6.24
N SER A 78 9.82 47.60 6.58
CA SER A 78 9.96 46.32 7.28
C SER A 78 10.65 45.27 6.39
N VAL A 79 10.39 45.27 5.08
CA VAL A 79 11.08 44.39 4.14
C VAL A 79 12.55 44.82 3.97
N GLU A 80 12.87 46.11 3.94
CA GLU A 80 14.26 46.58 3.95
C GLU A 80 14.98 46.18 5.24
N HIS A 81 14.32 46.31 6.39
CA HIS A 81 14.84 45.84 7.69
C HIS A 81 15.15 44.36 7.66
N ILE A 82 14.28 43.50 7.11
CA ILE A 82 14.53 42.07 6.93
C ILE A 82 15.80 41.84 6.08
N MET A 83 15.99 42.62 5.04
CA MET A 83 17.13 42.49 4.12
C MET A 83 18.45 42.93 4.68
N ARG A 84 18.47 43.94 5.57
CA ARG A 84 19.69 44.59 6.05
C ARG A 84 20.08 44.23 7.49
N ASP A 85 19.08 44.22 8.39
CA ASP A 85 19.33 44.19 9.83
C ASP A 85 19.11 42.82 10.47
N VAL A 86 18.17 42.01 9.90
CA VAL A 86 17.88 40.68 10.42
C VAL A 86 18.95 39.67 9.97
N ASN A 87 19.54 38.94 10.91
CA ASN A 87 20.52 37.93 10.63
C ASN A 87 20.02 36.89 9.62
N TYR A 88 20.71 36.77 8.48
CA TYR A 88 20.30 35.91 7.35
C TYR A 88 18.93 36.23 6.74
N GLY A 89 18.30 37.34 7.08
CA GLY A 89 16.99 37.72 6.55
C GLY A 89 16.97 37.84 5.02
N TRP A 90 18.05 38.38 4.44
CA TRP A 90 18.27 38.43 3.00
C TRP A 90 18.25 37.03 2.36
N ALA A 91 18.91 36.05 2.98
CA ALA A 91 18.96 34.70 2.46
C ALA A 91 17.58 34.02 2.49
N VAL A 92 16.84 34.14 3.60
CA VAL A 92 15.47 33.61 3.74
C VAL A 92 14.54 34.22 2.69
N ARG A 93 14.62 35.53 2.46
CA ARG A 93 13.80 36.20 1.44
C ARG A 93 14.14 35.73 0.03
N TYR A 94 15.44 35.60 -0.32
CA TYR A 94 15.83 35.11 -1.64
C TYR A 94 15.43 33.63 -1.85
N VAL A 95 15.58 32.79 -0.84
CA VAL A 95 15.11 31.40 -0.90
C VAL A 95 13.60 31.38 -1.13
N HIS A 96 12.83 32.20 -0.42
CA HIS A 96 11.39 32.28 -0.57
C HIS A 96 10.98 32.67 -2.01
N ALA A 97 11.55 33.76 -2.52
CA ALA A 97 11.24 34.27 -3.86
C ALA A 97 11.64 33.30 -4.99
N ASN A 98 12.85 32.72 -4.91
CA ASN A 98 13.34 31.79 -5.92
C ASN A 98 12.55 30.46 -5.87
N THR A 99 12.26 29.94 -4.68
CA THR A 99 11.46 28.71 -4.54
C THR A 99 10.05 28.90 -5.09
N ALA A 100 9.45 30.09 -4.98
CA ALA A 100 8.17 30.40 -5.61
C ALA A 100 8.24 30.23 -7.14
N SER A 101 9.32 30.71 -7.79
CA SER A 101 9.53 30.54 -9.23
C SER A 101 9.68 29.08 -9.61
N PHE A 102 10.46 28.29 -8.86
CA PHE A 102 10.61 26.86 -9.09
C PHE A 102 9.32 26.10 -8.84
N PHE A 103 8.50 26.52 -7.86
CA PHE A 103 7.21 25.93 -7.60
C PHE A 103 6.30 26.00 -8.84
N PHE A 104 6.18 27.17 -9.47
CA PHE A 104 5.40 27.33 -10.71
C PHE A 104 6.00 26.55 -11.88
N LEU A 105 7.32 26.53 -12.04
CA LEU A 105 7.98 25.74 -13.06
C LEU A 105 7.61 24.26 -12.93
N PHE A 106 7.75 23.68 -11.75
CA PHE A 106 7.40 22.29 -11.50
C PHE A 106 5.90 22.02 -11.62
N MET A 107 5.06 22.99 -11.27
CA MET A 107 3.61 22.92 -11.43
C MET A 107 3.23 22.79 -12.92
N TYR A 108 3.84 23.57 -13.81
CA TYR A 108 3.59 23.46 -15.24
C TYR A 108 4.01 22.10 -15.79
N PHE A 109 5.14 21.57 -15.36
CA PHE A 109 5.56 20.20 -15.73
C PHE A 109 4.62 19.15 -15.17
N HIS A 110 4.15 19.32 -13.92
CA HIS A 110 3.19 18.41 -13.31
C HIS A 110 1.84 18.39 -14.04
N VAL A 111 1.31 19.53 -14.40
CA VAL A 111 0.09 19.68 -15.22
C VAL A 111 0.31 19.12 -16.61
N GLY A 112 1.42 19.47 -17.27
CA GLY A 112 1.79 18.98 -18.60
C GLY A 112 1.89 17.45 -18.64
N ARG A 113 2.48 16.83 -17.61
CA ARG A 113 2.49 15.37 -17.43
C ARG A 113 1.07 14.81 -17.34
N GLY A 114 0.17 15.45 -16.56
CA GLY A 114 -1.22 15.05 -16.43
C GLY A 114 -1.99 15.10 -17.76
N LEU A 115 -1.75 16.13 -18.57
CA LEU A 115 -2.33 16.28 -19.92
C LEU A 115 -1.77 15.22 -20.88
N TYR A 116 -0.47 15.04 -20.92
CA TYR A 116 0.20 14.08 -21.81
C TYR A 116 -0.27 12.64 -21.56
N TYR A 117 -0.35 12.23 -20.30
CA TYR A 117 -0.78 10.87 -19.94
C TYR A 117 -2.30 10.71 -19.80
N GLY A 118 -3.09 11.75 -20.08
CA GLY A 118 -4.55 11.70 -20.02
C GLY A 118 -5.11 11.50 -18.61
N SER A 119 -4.42 12.02 -17.59
CA SER A 119 -4.81 11.88 -16.18
C SER A 119 -6.13 12.58 -15.83
N TYR A 120 -6.65 13.42 -16.71
CA TYR A 120 -7.96 14.10 -16.58
C TYR A 120 -9.15 13.21 -16.98
N LYS A 121 -8.90 12.02 -17.54
CA LYS A 121 -9.96 11.09 -17.97
C LYS A 121 -10.44 10.21 -16.79
N SER A 122 -11.69 9.71 -16.90
CA SER A 122 -12.20 8.71 -15.95
C SER A 122 -11.22 7.55 -15.76
N PRO A 123 -10.96 7.08 -14.52
CA PRO A 123 -11.62 7.38 -13.24
C PRO A 123 -11.00 8.54 -12.43
N ARG A 124 -10.04 9.30 -13.00
CA ARG A 124 -9.22 10.31 -12.31
C ARG A 124 -9.75 11.75 -12.44
N ILE A 125 -11.01 11.91 -12.82
CA ILE A 125 -11.64 13.23 -12.99
C ILE A 125 -11.60 14.05 -11.70
N LEU A 126 -11.95 13.42 -10.56
CA LEU A 126 -12.02 14.12 -9.28
C LEU A 126 -10.64 14.66 -8.82
N PRO A 127 -9.56 13.85 -8.75
CA PRO A 127 -8.22 14.37 -8.44
C PRO A 127 -7.77 15.47 -9.39
N TRP A 128 -8.10 15.36 -10.68
CA TRP A 128 -7.80 16.39 -11.66
C TRP A 128 -8.54 17.72 -11.37
N SER A 129 -9.84 17.66 -11.10
CA SER A 129 -10.64 18.84 -10.79
C SER A 129 -10.14 19.56 -9.53
N ILE A 130 -9.76 18.81 -8.50
CA ILE A 130 -9.13 19.32 -7.30
C ILE A 130 -7.81 20.01 -7.63
N GLY A 131 -6.98 19.40 -8.48
CA GLY A 131 -5.72 19.98 -8.95
C GLY A 131 -5.91 21.31 -9.66
N VAL A 132 -6.98 21.47 -10.45
CA VAL A 132 -7.34 22.76 -11.09
C VAL A 132 -7.71 23.82 -10.06
N ILE A 133 -8.50 23.46 -9.05
CA ILE A 133 -8.85 24.39 -7.95
C ILE A 133 -7.58 24.81 -7.20
N ILE A 134 -6.70 23.87 -6.87
CA ILE A 134 -5.42 24.17 -6.22
C ILE A 134 -4.55 25.10 -7.08
N LEU A 135 -4.51 24.90 -8.39
CA LEU A 135 -3.79 25.78 -9.31
C LEU A 135 -4.29 27.22 -9.21
N VAL A 136 -5.62 27.45 -9.24
CA VAL A 136 -6.21 28.77 -9.14
C VAL A 136 -5.87 29.40 -7.78
N LEU A 137 -6.04 28.66 -6.69
CA LEU A 137 -5.71 29.14 -5.33
C LEU A 137 -4.21 29.47 -5.20
N THR A 138 -3.34 28.68 -5.79
CA THR A 138 -1.89 28.93 -5.74
C THR A 138 -1.50 30.18 -6.54
N MET A 139 -2.13 30.41 -7.69
CA MET A 139 -1.93 31.66 -8.46
C MET A 139 -2.38 32.87 -7.65
N ALA A 140 -3.56 32.80 -7.02
CA ALA A 140 -4.06 33.84 -6.15
C ALA A 140 -3.11 34.11 -4.97
N THR A 141 -2.65 33.04 -4.29
CA THR A 141 -1.69 33.16 -3.17
C THR A 141 -0.38 33.81 -3.59
N ALA A 142 0.16 33.42 -4.75
CA ALA A 142 1.40 33.98 -5.26
C ALA A 142 1.23 35.47 -5.63
N PHE A 143 0.11 35.83 -6.22
CA PHE A 143 -0.21 37.23 -6.51
C PHE A 143 -0.28 38.08 -5.21
N LEU A 144 -1.02 37.60 -4.23
CA LEU A 144 -1.12 38.24 -2.93
C LEU A 144 0.25 38.36 -2.23
N GLY A 145 1.06 37.31 -2.27
CA GLY A 145 2.43 37.32 -1.73
C GLY A 145 3.37 38.31 -2.44
N TYR A 146 3.19 38.47 -3.75
CA TYR A 146 3.98 39.42 -4.54
C TYR A 146 3.63 40.90 -4.22
N VAL A 147 2.41 41.17 -3.81
CA VAL A 147 1.95 42.53 -3.42
C VAL A 147 2.46 42.93 -2.04
N LEU A 148 2.75 41.98 -1.12
CA LEU A 148 3.16 42.26 0.27
C LEU A 148 4.34 43.24 0.44
N PRO A 149 5.41 43.24 -0.40
CA PRO A 149 6.52 44.16 -0.24
C PRO A 149 6.21 45.63 -0.44
N TYR A 150 5.04 45.94 -0.91
CA TYR A 150 4.55 47.33 -1.17
C TYR A 150 5.50 48.15 -2.05
N GLY A 151 6.05 47.54 -3.08
CA GLY A 151 6.81 48.17 -4.14
C GLY A 151 5.94 48.72 -5.25
N GLN A 152 6.52 49.20 -6.35
CA GLN A 152 5.76 49.81 -7.46
C GLN A 152 4.65 48.94 -8.02
N MET A 153 4.87 47.63 -8.16
CA MET A 153 3.83 46.71 -8.64
C MET A 153 2.69 46.54 -7.65
N SER A 154 2.96 46.63 -6.35
CA SER A 154 1.95 46.56 -5.30
C SER A 154 1.07 47.79 -5.32
N LEU A 155 1.70 48.97 -5.43
CA LEU A 155 0.99 50.27 -5.51
C LEU A 155 -0.02 50.26 -6.66
N TRP A 156 0.39 49.89 -7.86
CA TRP A 156 -0.49 49.83 -9.03
C TRP A 156 -1.58 48.76 -8.94
N GLY A 157 -1.31 47.65 -8.28
CA GLY A 157 -2.26 46.57 -8.08
C GLY A 157 -3.32 46.89 -7.01
N GLU A 158 -2.93 47.50 -5.92
CA GLU A 158 -3.79 47.76 -4.76
C GLU A 158 -4.62 49.05 -4.92
N GLU A 159 -4.03 50.13 -5.40
CA GLU A 159 -4.71 51.41 -5.60
C GLU A 159 -5.82 51.32 -6.64
N LYS A 160 -5.64 50.47 -7.67
CA LYS A 160 -6.61 50.35 -8.76
C LYS A 160 -7.71 49.31 -8.50
N TYR A 161 -7.47 48.30 -7.65
CA TYR A 161 -8.39 47.18 -7.48
C TYR A 161 -8.94 46.97 -6.07
N CYS A 162 -8.37 47.59 -5.04
CA CYS A 162 -8.86 47.45 -3.65
C CYS A 162 -8.48 48.63 -2.75
N PRO A 163 -9.15 49.80 -2.87
CA PRO A 163 -8.82 51.00 -2.08
C PRO A 163 -9.06 50.84 -0.57
N THR A 164 -9.64 49.76 -0.11
CA THR A 164 -10.01 49.53 1.31
C THR A 164 -9.40 48.28 1.92
N CYS A 165 -8.52 47.57 1.20
CA CYS A 165 -7.92 46.32 1.72
C CYS A 165 -6.77 46.62 2.69
N ASN A 166 -7.00 46.39 3.98
CA ASN A 166 -5.95 46.38 5.00
C ASN A 166 -4.97 45.23 4.75
N ASN A 167 -3.66 45.52 4.67
CA ASN A 167 -2.59 44.52 4.49
C ASN A 167 -2.67 43.38 5.48
N ALA A 168 -3.22 43.60 6.70
CA ALA A 168 -3.47 42.56 7.68
C ALA A 168 -4.48 41.48 7.18
N LEU A 169 -5.52 41.91 6.46
CA LEU A 169 -6.50 40.99 5.86
C LEU A 169 -5.86 40.16 4.74
N LEU A 170 -4.99 40.76 3.95
CA LEU A 170 -4.26 40.12 2.87
C LEU A 170 -3.33 39.03 3.40
N THR A 171 -2.55 39.32 4.47
CA THR A 171 -1.68 38.35 5.14
C THR A 171 -2.47 37.19 5.74
N TYR A 172 -3.63 37.50 6.32
CA TYR A 172 -4.52 36.47 6.90
C TYR A 172 -5.16 35.60 5.81
N LEU A 173 -5.55 36.16 4.68
CA LEU A 173 -6.06 35.41 3.52
C LEU A 173 -4.99 34.49 2.91
N VAL A 174 -3.75 34.96 2.80
CA VAL A 174 -2.62 34.13 2.36
C VAL A 174 -2.43 32.93 3.30
N PHE A 175 -2.49 33.14 4.61
CA PHE A 175 -2.34 32.09 5.61
C PHE A 175 -3.50 31.08 5.57
N ILE A 176 -4.75 31.57 5.42
CA ILE A 176 -5.94 30.71 5.30
C ILE A 176 -5.89 29.87 4.00
N THR A 177 -5.50 30.49 2.87
CA THR A 177 -5.42 29.75 1.60
C THR A 177 -4.38 28.63 1.65
N TYR A 178 -3.21 28.87 2.26
CA TYR A 178 -2.21 27.82 2.48
C TYR A 178 -2.71 26.69 3.39
N SER A 179 -3.33 27.05 4.51
CA SER A 179 -3.91 26.08 5.44
C SER A 179 -5.04 25.27 4.78
N SER A 180 -5.88 25.94 4.00
CA SER A 180 -7.00 25.31 3.27
C SER A 180 -6.49 24.36 2.17
N ILE A 181 -5.44 24.72 1.44
CA ILE A 181 -4.84 23.88 0.41
C ILE A 181 -4.28 22.59 1.06
N ILE A 182 -3.56 22.72 2.18
CA ILE A 182 -3.03 21.57 2.91
C ILE A 182 -4.17 20.70 3.45
N PHE A 183 -5.21 21.30 4.03
CA PHE A 183 -6.36 20.58 4.57
C PHE A 183 -7.17 19.88 3.48
N ILE A 184 -7.37 20.52 2.32
CA ILE A 184 -8.04 19.93 1.15
C ILE A 184 -7.23 18.73 0.61
N ILE A 185 -5.90 18.86 0.50
CA ILE A 185 -5.03 17.76 0.06
C ILE A 185 -5.16 16.56 1.01
N ILE A 186 -5.11 16.79 2.33
CA ILE A 186 -5.20 15.73 3.34
C ILE A 186 -6.63 15.15 3.42
N TYR A 187 -7.68 15.99 3.39
CA TYR A 187 -9.06 15.57 3.59
C TYR A 187 -9.64 14.77 2.41
N LEU A 188 -9.27 15.13 1.18
CA LEU A 188 -9.85 14.50 -0.01
C LEU A 188 -9.19 13.16 -0.34
N ASP A 189 -7.94 12.97 0.08
CA ASP A 189 -7.24 11.70 -0.08
C ASP A 189 -7.74 10.64 0.92
N THR A 190 -8.21 11.07 2.13
CA THR A 190 -8.71 10.16 3.16
C THR A 190 -10.12 9.59 2.90
N LYS A 191 -10.91 10.19 2.01
CA LYS A 191 -12.33 9.82 1.78
C LYS A 191 -12.60 8.95 0.55
N ASN A 192 -11.60 8.51 -0.19
CA ASN A 192 -11.86 7.72 -1.39
C ASN A 192 -11.40 6.25 -1.28
N PRO A 193 -12.16 5.37 -0.57
CA PRO A 193 -11.90 3.94 -0.51
C PRO A 193 -12.14 3.23 -1.84
N ASN A 194 -12.57 3.94 -2.89
CA ASN A 194 -12.99 3.40 -4.19
C ASN A 194 -12.19 3.92 -5.39
N THR A 195 -10.94 4.34 -5.22
CA THR A 195 -10.07 4.51 -6.39
C THR A 195 -9.79 3.14 -7.01
N LYS A 196 -10.73 2.68 -7.83
CA LYS A 196 -10.47 1.60 -8.77
C LYS A 196 -9.32 2.05 -9.67
N TYR A 197 -8.11 1.61 -9.37
CA TYR A 197 -6.95 1.85 -10.22
C TYR A 197 -7.27 1.29 -11.60
N SER A 198 -7.49 2.18 -12.57
CA SER A 198 -7.56 1.79 -13.98
C SER A 198 -6.15 1.41 -14.39
N PHE A 199 -5.91 0.10 -14.51
CA PHE A 199 -4.63 -0.40 -14.99
C PHE A 199 -4.36 0.15 -16.39
N ALA A 200 -3.34 1.00 -16.47
CA ALA A 200 -2.73 1.40 -17.74
C ALA A 200 -2.28 0.16 -18.52
N LYS A 201 -2.22 0.28 -19.84
CA LYS A 201 -1.71 -0.67 -20.86
C LYS A 201 -1.03 -1.92 -20.27
N ARG A 202 -1.40 -3.10 -20.80
CA ARG A 202 -0.80 -4.42 -20.49
C ARG A 202 0.73 -4.33 -20.40
N ILE A 203 1.26 -4.26 -19.18
CA ILE A 203 2.70 -4.28 -18.94
C ILE A 203 3.18 -5.71 -19.19
N ARG A 204 4.28 -5.89 -19.94
CA ARG A 204 4.89 -7.21 -20.12
C ARG A 204 5.44 -7.70 -18.76
N SER A 205 5.43 -9.03 -18.57
CA SER A 205 5.91 -9.69 -17.34
C SER A 205 7.34 -9.31 -16.94
N GLU A 206 8.19 -9.02 -17.89
CA GLU A 206 9.59 -8.63 -17.72
C GLU A 206 9.76 -7.29 -16.98
N TYR A 207 8.80 -6.37 -17.12
CA TYR A 207 8.82 -5.07 -16.48
C TYR A 207 8.10 -5.04 -15.12
N ARG A 208 7.54 -6.17 -14.69
CA ARG A 208 6.94 -6.31 -13.36
C ARG A 208 7.98 -6.88 -12.41
N ILE A 209 8.78 -5.99 -11.82
CA ILE A 209 9.88 -6.33 -10.92
C ILE A 209 9.49 -6.03 -9.47
N GLY A 210 10.01 -6.87 -8.53
CA GLY A 210 9.89 -6.66 -7.08
C GLY A 210 10.74 -5.49 -6.56
N PRO A 211 10.72 -5.26 -5.23
CA PRO A 211 10.52 -6.27 -4.17
C PRO A 211 9.06 -6.60 -3.90
N HIS A 212 8.79 -7.87 -3.57
CA HIS A 212 7.46 -8.33 -3.20
C HIS A 212 7.23 -8.16 -1.70
N ASN A 213 6.02 -7.74 -1.32
CA ASN A 213 5.63 -7.65 0.08
C ASN A 213 5.63 -9.05 0.72
N LYS A 214 6.15 -9.15 1.95
CA LYS A 214 6.20 -10.41 2.70
C LYS A 214 4.82 -11.00 2.94
N ASP A 215 3.78 -10.17 3.15
CA ASP A 215 2.41 -10.66 3.32
C ASP A 215 1.89 -11.32 2.05
N ILE A 216 2.18 -10.76 0.87
CA ILE A 216 1.81 -11.34 -0.41
C ILE A 216 2.53 -12.67 -0.65
N LEU A 217 3.82 -12.73 -0.33
CA LEU A 217 4.54 -14.01 -0.41
C LEU A 217 3.96 -15.04 0.56
N SER A 218 3.60 -14.63 1.78
CA SER A 218 2.91 -15.48 2.75
C SER A 218 1.56 -15.99 2.23
N ILE A 219 0.78 -15.13 1.55
CA ILE A 219 -0.47 -15.52 0.90
C ILE A 219 -0.21 -16.57 -0.19
N PHE A 220 0.80 -16.35 -1.04
CA PHE A 220 1.14 -17.30 -2.10
C PHE A 220 1.61 -18.64 -1.51
N TYR A 221 2.46 -18.64 -0.50
CA TYR A 221 2.93 -19.86 0.14
C TYR A 221 1.79 -20.60 0.86
N GLY A 222 0.94 -19.89 1.61
CA GLY A 222 -0.24 -20.48 2.25
C GLY A 222 -1.22 -21.11 1.24
N SER A 223 -1.49 -20.40 0.14
CA SER A 223 -2.36 -20.88 -0.93
C SER A 223 -1.73 -22.02 -1.74
N LEU A 224 -0.41 -22.05 -1.91
CA LEU A 224 0.29 -23.15 -2.56
C LEU A 224 0.30 -24.41 -1.68
N LEU A 225 0.26 -24.31 -0.36
CA LEU A 225 0.02 -25.46 0.51
C LEU A 225 -1.41 -26.02 0.32
N GLY A 226 -2.35 -25.18 -0.08
CA GLY A 226 -3.73 -25.53 -0.37
C GLY A 226 -4.05 -25.70 -1.86
N ASN A 227 -5.23 -25.23 -2.26
CA ASN A 227 -5.85 -25.47 -3.57
C ASN A 227 -5.28 -24.65 -4.74
N SER A 228 -4.33 -23.77 -4.50
CA SER A 228 -3.75 -22.91 -5.54
C SER A 228 -2.56 -23.55 -6.23
N HIS A 229 -2.26 -23.06 -7.44
CA HIS A 229 -1.08 -23.49 -8.19
C HIS A 229 -0.40 -22.32 -8.88
N ALA A 230 0.91 -22.42 -9.06
CA ALA A 230 1.70 -21.49 -9.82
C ALA A 230 1.93 -22.04 -11.23
N GLU A 231 1.70 -21.22 -12.24
CA GLU A 231 1.86 -21.55 -13.65
C GLU A 231 2.98 -20.73 -14.27
N LYS A 232 3.97 -21.40 -14.85
CA LYS A 232 4.98 -20.77 -15.69
C LYS A 232 4.51 -20.72 -17.12
N GLN A 233 4.51 -19.57 -17.75
CA GLN A 233 4.06 -19.45 -19.13
C GLN A 233 5.06 -20.12 -20.08
N LYS A 234 4.55 -20.93 -21.01
CA LYS A 234 5.38 -21.68 -21.98
C LYS A 234 6.10 -20.77 -22.98
N GLU A 235 5.46 -19.68 -23.41
CA GLU A 235 5.96 -18.73 -24.39
C GLU A 235 6.46 -17.40 -23.78
N GLY A 236 6.41 -17.26 -22.45
CA GLY A 236 6.74 -16.03 -21.74
C GLY A 236 7.63 -16.27 -20.53
N ASN A 237 8.44 -15.27 -20.19
CA ASN A 237 9.28 -15.34 -19.01
C ASN A 237 8.53 -14.78 -17.80
N GLY A 238 7.78 -15.64 -17.08
CA GLY A 238 7.10 -15.21 -15.86
C GLY A 238 6.16 -16.26 -15.29
N THR A 239 5.90 -16.12 -13.99
CA THR A 239 5.01 -16.97 -13.19
C THR A 239 3.75 -16.21 -12.82
N ARG A 240 2.59 -16.86 -12.87
CA ARG A 240 1.31 -16.39 -12.34
C ARG A 240 0.74 -17.39 -11.36
N PHE A 241 -0.03 -16.92 -10.40
CA PHE A 241 -0.75 -17.76 -9.44
C PHE A 241 -2.23 -17.83 -9.82
N SER A 242 -2.78 -19.04 -9.75
CA SER A 242 -4.16 -19.34 -10.04
C SER A 242 -4.89 -19.75 -8.76
N PHE A 243 -5.96 -19.04 -8.43
CA PHE A 243 -6.81 -19.29 -7.26
C PHE A 243 -8.19 -19.71 -7.75
N SER A 244 -8.72 -20.79 -7.20
CA SER A 244 -10.04 -21.29 -7.54
C SER A 244 -10.71 -21.93 -6.32
N GLN A 245 -12.00 -21.64 -6.14
CA GLN A 245 -12.83 -22.21 -5.07
C GLN A 245 -14.23 -22.51 -5.60
N GLU A 246 -14.93 -23.45 -4.96
CA GLU A 246 -16.33 -23.69 -5.21
C GLU A 246 -17.18 -22.48 -4.76
N SER A 247 -18.36 -22.32 -5.36
CA SER A 247 -19.25 -21.19 -5.07
C SER A 247 -19.75 -21.16 -3.61
N SER A 248 -19.74 -22.28 -2.90
CA SER A 248 -19.97 -22.37 -1.45
C SER A 248 -19.01 -21.51 -0.63
N HIS A 249 -17.78 -21.36 -1.08
CA HIS A 249 -16.72 -20.58 -0.43
C HIS A 249 -16.48 -19.22 -1.12
N LYS A 250 -17.49 -18.68 -1.79
CA LYS A 250 -17.42 -17.41 -2.53
C LYS A 250 -16.88 -16.25 -1.68
N SER A 251 -17.36 -16.10 -0.45
CA SER A 251 -16.93 -14.99 0.44
C SER A 251 -15.44 -15.02 0.73
N TYR A 252 -14.86 -16.20 0.95
CA TYR A 252 -13.45 -16.39 1.16
C TYR A 252 -12.64 -16.01 -0.09
N LEU A 253 -13.01 -16.50 -1.26
CA LEU A 253 -12.26 -16.20 -2.49
C LEU A 253 -12.34 -14.72 -2.86
N LEU A 254 -13.49 -14.06 -2.63
CA LEU A 254 -13.64 -12.62 -2.85
C LEU A 254 -12.79 -11.80 -1.86
N TRP A 255 -12.69 -12.22 -0.62
CA TRP A 255 -11.78 -11.62 0.36
C TRP A 255 -10.31 -11.76 -0.06
N LEU A 256 -9.90 -12.96 -0.48
CA LEU A 256 -8.54 -13.22 -0.97
C LEU A 256 -8.24 -12.38 -2.22
N HIS A 257 -9.19 -12.30 -3.15
CA HIS A 257 -9.10 -11.46 -4.33
C HIS A 257 -8.94 -9.97 -3.96
N SER A 258 -9.72 -9.45 -2.98
CA SER A 258 -9.65 -8.05 -2.58
C SER A 258 -8.26 -7.67 -2.04
N ILE A 259 -7.66 -8.51 -1.19
CA ILE A 259 -6.33 -8.28 -0.64
C ILE A 259 -5.26 -8.28 -1.74
N ILE A 260 -5.32 -9.25 -2.64
CA ILE A 260 -4.35 -9.39 -3.73
C ILE A 260 -4.53 -8.25 -4.76
N ALA A 261 -5.77 -7.83 -5.04
CA ALA A 261 -6.09 -6.73 -5.95
C ALA A 261 -5.70 -5.37 -5.35
N GLU A 262 -5.94 -5.15 -4.05
CA GLU A 262 -5.55 -3.95 -3.34
C GLU A 262 -4.03 -3.73 -3.37
N LYS A 263 -3.26 -4.81 -3.27
CA LYS A 263 -1.79 -4.80 -3.40
C LYS A 263 -1.31 -4.73 -4.87
N GLY A 264 -2.23 -4.68 -5.85
CA GLY A 264 -1.89 -4.51 -7.28
C GLY A 264 -1.40 -5.77 -7.99
N TYR A 265 -1.60 -6.96 -7.44
CA TYR A 265 -1.12 -8.21 -8.02
C TYR A 265 -2.10 -8.89 -8.98
N CYS A 266 -3.36 -8.51 -9.00
CA CYS A 266 -4.37 -9.03 -9.93
C CYS A 266 -5.29 -7.94 -10.46
N ASN A 267 -6.15 -8.31 -11.43
CA ASN A 267 -7.17 -7.40 -11.93
C ASN A 267 -8.20 -7.09 -10.81
N PRO A 268 -8.54 -5.82 -10.52
CA PRO A 268 -9.52 -5.47 -9.50
C PRO A 268 -10.97 -5.83 -9.87
N THR A 269 -11.23 -6.27 -11.09
CA THR A 269 -12.56 -6.72 -11.51
C THR A 269 -12.96 -7.95 -10.71
N ILE A 270 -14.14 -7.88 -10.04
CA ILE A 270 -14.65 -8.96 -9.20
C ILE A 270 -14.84 -10.24 -10.03
N PRO A 271 -14.29 -11.39 -9.60
CA PRO A 271 -14.46 -12.66 -10.30
C PRO A 271 -15.92 -13.06 -10.38
N VAL A 272 -16.34 -13.57 -11.54
CA VAL A 272 -17.70 -14.04 -11.80
C VAL A 272 -17.75 -15.56 -11.65
N ILE A 273 -18.88 -16.07 -11.14
CA ILE A 273 -19.12 -17.51 -11.03
C ILE A 273 -19.17 -18.13 -12.42
N GLN A 274 -18.40 -19.18 -12.63
CA GLN A 274 -18.36 -19.96 -13.86
C GLN A 274 -18.93 -21.35 -13.60
N SER A 275 -19.72 -21.87 -14.53
CA SER A 275 -20.18 -23.25 -14.50
C SER A 275 -19.16 -24.17 -15.19
N ARG A 276 -18.88 -25.32 -14.59
CA ARG A 276 -18.02 -26.36 -15.16
C ARG A 276 -18.72 -27.71 -15.04
N ILE A 277 -18.68 -28.49 -16.10
CA ILE A 277 -19.15 -29.87 -16.07
C ILE A 277 -18.07 -30.71 -15.38
N GLY A 278 -18.43 -31.35 -14.27
CA GLY A 278 -17.58 -32.26 -13.52
C GLY A 278 -17.69 -33.71 -14.01
N PRO A 279 -16.89 -34.63 -13.44
CA PRO A 279 -17.02 -36.07 -13.70
C PRO A 279 -18.45 -36.54 -13.40
N GLY A 280 -19.06 -37.32 -14.30
CA GLY A 280 -20.43 -37.81 -14.18
C GLY A 280 -21.52 -36.81 -14.63
N GLY A 281 -21.16 -35.73 -15.34
CA GLY A 281 -22.12 -34.77 -15.90
C GLY A 281 -22.68 -33.74 -14.90
N ASN A 282 -22.26 -33.75 -13.63
CA ASN A 282 -22.69 -32.79 -12.63
C ASN A 282 -22.17 -31.42 -12.89
N ILE A 283 -23.03 -30.39 -12.88
CA ILE A 283 -22.59 -29.00 -13.02
C ILE A 283 -22.05 -28.51 -11.68
N ARG A 284 -20.82 -28.04 -11.68
CA ARG A 284 -20.17 -27.37 -10.55
C ARG A 284 -20.01 -25.88 -10.81
N TYR A 285 -20.27 -25.08 -9.81
CA TYR A 285 -20.10 -23.62 -9.86
C TYR A 285 -18.82 -23.24 -9.14
N ILE A 286 -17.88 -22.66 -9.90
CA ILE A 286 -16.56 -22.29 -9.40
C ILE A 286 -16.30 -20.80 -9.62
N LEU A 287 -15.55 -20.18 -8.71
CA LEU A 287 -14.93 -18.88 -8.91
C LEU A 287 -13.44 -19.08 -9.13
N ARG A 288 -12.88 -18.31 -10.04
CA ARG A 288 -11.45 -18.33 -10.34
C ARG A 288 -10.94 -16.94 -10.64
N PHE A 289 -9.74 -16.63 -10.16
CA PHE A 289 -8.97 -15.47 -10.62
C PHE A 289 -7.47 -15.82 -10.70
N HIS A 290 -6.72 -14.97 -11.37
CA HIS A 290 -5.28 -15.14 -11.55
C HIS A 290 -4.56 -13.85 -11.19
N THR A 291 -3.34 -13.97 -10.67
CA THR A 291 -2.44 -12.82 -10.59
C THR A 291 -2.00 -12.40 -11.98
N PHE A 292 -1.43 -11.21 -12.09
CA PHE A 292 -0.61 -10.87 -13.24
C PHE A 292 0.62 -11.78 -13.28
N THR A 293 1.21 -11.91 -14.46
CA THR A 293 2.44 -12.67 -14.65
C THR A 293 3.63 -11.82 -14.25
N TYR A 294 4.51 -12.34 -13.39
CA TYR A 294 5.72 -11.69 -12.89
C TYR A 294 6.94 -12.55 -13.19
N SER A 295 7.97 -11.97 -13.84
CA SER A 295 9.26 -12.65 -14.00
C SER A 295 10.01 -12.76 -12.66
N SER A 296 9.84 -11.78 -11.80
CA SER A 296 10.42 -11.74 -10.45
C SER A 296 9.85 -12.78 -9.48
N LEU A 297 8.79 -13.51 -9.84
CA LEU A 297 8.24 -14.64 -9.06
C LEU A 297 8.61 -16.04 -9.62
N ASN A 298 9.48 -16.08 -10.64
CA ASN A 298 9.93 -17.36 -11.21
C ASN A 298 10.64 -18.24 -10.19
N TRP A 299 11.37 -17.64 -9.25
CA TRP A 299 12.05 -18.37 -8.19
C TRP A 299 11.06 -19.12 -7.28
N VAL A 300 9.89 -18.54 -6.99
CA VAL A 300 8.85 -19.24 -6.21
C VAL A 300 8.38 -20.49 -6.95
N HIS A 301 8.10 -20.37 -8.24
CA HIS A 301 7.71 -21.53 -9.03
C HIS A 301 8.81 -22.61 -9.02
N ASN A 302 10.07 -22.22 -9.22
CA ASN A 302 11.19 -23.18 -9.27
C ASN A 302 11.44 -23.89 -7.93
N GLU A 303 11.16 -23.22 -6.81
CA GLU A 303 11.25 -23.83 -5.47
C GLU A 303 10.11 -24.83 -5.20
N TRP A 304 8.89 -24.53 -5.67
CA TRP A 304 7.71 -25.34 -5.42
C TRP A 304 7.51 -26.49 -6.42
N TYR A 305 8.08 -26.41 -7.62
CA TYR A 305 7.89 -27.40 -8.67
C TYR A 305 9.25 -27.92 -9.15
N LYS A 306 9.53 -29.16 -8.79
CA LYS A 306 10.71 -29.92 -9.25
C LYS A 306 10.24 -31.13 -10.04
N ASP A 307 10.82 -31.32 -11.20
CA ASP A 307 10.48 -32.44 -12.10
C ASP A 307 8.98 -32.59 -12.40
N GLY A 308 8.29 -31.45 -12.52
CA GLY A 308 6.85 -31.38 -12.81
C GLY A 308 5.95 -31.74 -11.63
N SER A 309 6.48 -32.09 -10.46
CA SER A 309 5.72 -32.37 -9.24
C SER A 309 5.83 -31.22 -8.23
N LYS A 310 4.72 -30.97 -7.51
CA LYS A 310 4.65 -29.95 -6.46
C LYS A 310 5.30 -30.50 -5.19
N GLN A 311 6.24 -29.76 -4.61
CA GLN A 311 6.97 -30.11 -3.40
C GLN A 311 7.00 -28.93 -2.42
N VAL A 312 7.18 -29.20 -1.13
CA VAL A 312 7.36 -28.15 -0.13
C VAL A 312 8.81 -27.64 -0.18
N PRO A 313 9.02 -26.35 -0.42
CA PRO A 313 10.37 -25.78 -0.50
C PRO A 313 11.07 -25.73 0.86
N SER A 314 12.39 -25.84 0.87
CA SER A 314 13.20 -25.79 2.10
C SER A 314 13.10 -24.46 2.86
N ASN A 315 12.80 -23.35 2.16
CA ASN A 315 12.62 -22.02 2.73
C ASN A 315 11.20 -21.77 3.29
N ILE A 316 10.36 -22.81 3.41
CA ILE A 316 8.98 -22.69 3.91
C ILE A 316 8.89 -22.03 5.29
N GLU A 317 9.89 -22.24 6.16
CA GLU A 317 9.96 -21.65 7.50
C GLU A 317 9.86 -20.11 7.48
N GLU A 318 10.47 -19.47 6.47
CA GLU A 318 10.44 -18.01 6.35
C GLU A 318 9.05 -17.47 6.05
N TYR A 319 8.30 -18.15 5.17
CA TYR A 319 7.01 -17.67 4.64
C TYR A 319 5.79 -18.30 5.31
N LEU A 320 5.95 -19.30 6.15
CA LEU A 320 4.88 -19.89 6.93
C LEU A 320 4.53 -18.95 8.12
N THR A 321 3.86 -17.85 7.82
CA THR A 321 3.39 -16.86 8.79
C THR A 321 1.99 -17.24 9.32
N PRO A 322 1.46 -16.59 10.39
CA PRO A 322 0.09 -16.81 10.84
C PRO A 322 -0.95 -16.63 9.72
N LEU A 323 -0.74 -15.64 8.84
CA LEU A 323 -1.58 -15.42 7.66
C LEU A 323 -1.50 -16.61 6.67
N ALA A 324 -0.30 -17.12 6.40
CA ALA A 324 -0.12 -18.28 5.52
C ALA A 324 -0.83 -19.53 6.06
N ILE A 325 -0.72 -19.78 7.38
CA ILE A 325 -1.40 -20.89 8.06
C ILE A 325 -2.92 -20.70 8.02
N ALA A 326 -3.42 -19.49 8.26
CA ALA A 326 -4.85 -19.19 8.16
C ALA A 326 -5.40 -19.48 6.76
N ILE A 327 -4.69 -19.07 5.71
CA ILE A 327 -5.07 -19.33 4.32
C ILE A 327 -5.04 -20.84 4.03
N TRP A 328 -4.01 -21.53 4.46
CA TRP A 328 -3.93 -23.00 4.32
C TRP A 328 -5.10 -23.72 5.01
N ILE A 329 -5.51 -23.26 6.21
CA ILE A 329 -6.69 -23.78 6.90
C ILE A 329 -7.97 -23.50 6.10
N MET A 330 -8.12 -22.28 5.60
CA MET A 330 -9.30 -21.90 4.83
C MET A 330 -9.41 -22.67 3.52
N ASP A 331 -8.29 -22.97 2.87
CA ASP A 331 -8.24 -23.79 1.65
C ASP A 331 -8.53 -25.27 1.97
N ASP A 332 -7.64 -25.95 2.67
CA ASP A 332 -7.59 -27.43 2.81
C ASP A 332 -7.81 -27.94 4.22
N GLY A 333 -8.02 -27.06 5.19
CA GLY A 333 -8.32 -27.47 6.56
C GLY A 333 -9.73 -28.05 6.70
N THR A 334 -9.85 -29.21 7.34
CA THR A 334 -11.12 -29.85 7.65
C THR A 334 -11.17 -30.17 9.14
N ARG A 335 -12.29 -29.83 9.77
CA ARG A 335 -12.52 -30.16 11.16
C ARG A 335 -12.76 -31.67 11.31
N GLN A 336 -12.07 -32.30 12.27
CA GLN A 336 -12.27 -33.71 12.63
C GLN A 336 -12.47 -33.83 14.15
N GLY A 337 -13.74 -33.83 14.59
CA GLY A 337 -14.08 -33.78 16.01
C GLY A 337 -13.51 -32.54 16.72
N LYS A 338 -12.58 -32.73 17.66
CA LYS A 338 -11.90 -31.65 18.42
C LYS A 338 -10.53 -31.27 17.86
N THR A 339 -10.21 -31.69 16.63
CA THR A 339 -8.92 -31.46 15.98
C THR A 339 -9.11 -30.92 14.57
N LEU A 340 -8.04 -30.38 14.01
CA LEU A 340 -7.97 -29.93 12.62
C LEU A 340 -7.10 -30.89 11.82
N LYS A 341 -7.54 -31.19 10.61
CA LYS A 341 -6.79 -32.00 9.64
C LYS A 341 -6.58 -31.21 8.36
N TRP A 342 -5.36 -31.23 7.83
CA TRP A 342 -5.05 -30.69 6.51
C TRP A 342 -4.97 -31.81 5.48
N ALA A 343 -5.57 -31.58 4.31
CA ALA A 343 -5.46 -32.47 3.16
C ALA A 343 -4.12 -32.22 2.45
N THR A 344 -3.13 -33.02 2.74
CA THR A 344 -1.76 -32.93 2.17
C THR A 344 -1.44 -34.07 1.20
N ASN A 345 -2.47 -34.60 0.52
CA ASN A 345 -2.37 -35.78 -0.35
C ASN A 345 -1.41 -35.58 -1.54
N ALA A 346 -1.12 -34.36 -1.93
CA ALA A 346 -0.21 -34.04 -3.02
C ALA A 346 1.27 -34.01 -2.61
N PHE A 347 1.58 -34.08 -1.32
CA PHE A 347 2.92 -33.97 -0.79
C PHE A 347 3.48 -35.29 -0.32
N SER A 348 4.80 -35.46 -0.44
CA SER A 348 5.53 -36.63 0.05
C SER A 348 5.56 -36.69 1.58
N TYR A 349 5.89 -37.85 2.14
CA TYR A 349 6.10 -38.01 3.59
C TYR A 349 7.16 -37.02 4.12
N LYS A 350 8.25 -36.83 3.35
CA LYS A 350 9.33 -35.91 3.67
C LYS A 350 8.84 -34.46 3.75
N ASP A 351 7.98 -34.05 2.83
CA ASP A 351 7.40 -32.73 2.81
C ASP A 351 6.45 -32.51 4.01
N CYS A 352 5.62 -33.51 4.31
CA CYS A 352 4.73 -33.48 5.48
C CYS A 352 5.54 -33.41 6.79
N PHE A 353 6.66 -34.14 6.87
CA PHE A 353 7.55 -34.12 8.02
C PHE A 353 8.16 -32.72 8.20
N LEU A 354 8.68 -32.10 7.12
CA LEU A 354 9.22 -30.75 7.15
C LEU A 354 8.16 -29.74 7.65
N LEU A 355 6.93 -29.83 7.17
CA LEU A 355 5.83 -28.94 7.60
C LEU A 355 5.53 -29.11 9.10
N THR A 356 5.49 -30.34 9.61
CA THR A 356 5.23 -30.58 11.04
C THR A 356 6.38 -30.11 11.92
N GLU A 357 7.62 -30.26 11.47
CA GLU A 357 8.80 -29.74 12.16
C GLU A 357 8.80 -28.21 12.25
N VAL A 358 8.50 -27.52 11.13
CA VAL A 358 8.43 -26.06 11.09
C VAL A 358 7.28 -25.51 11.96
N LEU A 359 6.11 -26.16 11.95
CA LEU A 359 4.99 -25.80 12.81
C LEU A 359 5.33 -25.93 14.30
N TYR A 360 6.04 -27.01 14.67
CA TYR A 360 6.50 -27.22 16.04
C TYR A 360 7.56 -26.20 16.45
N LYS A 361 8.61 -26.05 15.65
CA LYS A 361 9.74 -25.16 15.93
C LYS A 361 9.32 -23.71 16.08
N LYS A 362 8.44 -23.24 15.20
CA LYS A 362 8.07 -21.82 15.10
C LYS A 362 6.92 -21.41 16.00
N TYR A 363 5.96 -22.30 16.20
CA TYR A 363 4.70 -22.00 16.89
C TYR A 363 4.35 -22.97 18.01
N ASN A 364 5.19 -23.96 18.30
CA ASN A 364 4.94 -25.03 19.28
C ASN A 364 3.62 -25.81 19.00
N ILE A 365 3.28 -25.98 17.71
CA ILE A 365 2.10 -26.74 17.28
C ILE A 365 2.52 -28.16 16.96
N LYS A 366 2.08 -29.11 17.78
CA LYS A 366 2.33 -30.53 17.59
C LYS A 366 1.34 -31.13 16.60
N CYS A 367 1.85 -31.82 15.60
CA CYS A 367 1.05 -32.46 14.56
C CYS A 367 1.45 -33.94 14.40
N ASN A 368 0.50 -34.76 13.91
CA ASN A 368 0.72 -36.15 13.53
C ASN A 368 0.51 -36.29 12.02
N ILE A 369 1.29 -37.17 11.40
CA ILE A 369 1.16 -37.56 10.00
C ILE A 369 0.45 -38.91 9.93
N HIS A 370 -0.62 -39.00 9.14
CA HIS A 370 -1.37 -40.22 8.92
C HIS A 370 -1.43 -40.58 7.44
N SER A 371 -1.53 -41.85 7.11
CA SER A 371 -1.85 -42.26 5.74
C SER A 371 -3.25 -41.82 5.35
N ALA A 372 -3.41 -41.36 4.12
CA ALA A 372 -4.72 -40.94 3.56
C ALA A 372 -5.55 -42.12 3.01
N GLY A 373 -5.11 -43.39 3.24
CA GLY A 373 -5.77 -44.58 2.74
C GLY A 373 -5.40 -44.97 1.31
N LYS A 374 -4.52 -44.21 0.67
CA LYS A 374 -3.87 -44.56 -0.61
C LYS A 374 -2.36 -44.60 -0.43
N GLU A 375 -1.72 -45.40 -1.24
CA GLU A 375 -0.26 -45.51 -1.25
C GLU A 375 0.38 -44.13 -1.54
N ASN A 376 1.40 -43.75 -0.77
CA ASN A 376 2.13 -42.50 -0.88
C ASN A 376 1.30 -41.22 -0.71
N GLN A 377 0.13 -41.29 -0.07
CA GLN A 377 -0.67 -40.11 0.27
C GLN A 377 -0.76 -39.96 1.79
N TYR A 378 -0.50 -38.71 2.25
CA TYR A 378 -0.42 -38.39 3.66
C TYR A 378 -1.30 -37.17 4.00
N VAL A 379 -1.73 -37.14 5.25
CA VAL A 379 -2.51 -36.02 5.82
C VAL A 379 -1.89 -35.63 7.16
N ILE A 380 -1.93 -34.34 7.46
CA ILE A 380 -1.41 -33.80 8.71
C ILE A 380 -2.60 -33.49 9.62
N SER A 381 -2.58 -33.99 10.85
CA SER A 381 -3.58 -33.67 11.89
C SER A 381 -2.92 -32.93 13.06
N VAL A 382 -3.54 -31.86 13.54
CA VAL A 382 -3.09 -31.09 14.71
C VAL A 382 -3.49 -31.86 15.97
N MET A 383 -2.59 -31.99 16.93
CA MET A 383 -2.91 -32.60 18.22
C MET A 383 -3.88 -31.72 19.00
N LYS A 384 -4.80 -32.35 19.74
CA LYS A 384 -5.81 -31.65 20.53
C LYS A 384 -5.21 -30.59 21.48
N GLU A 385 -4.07 -30.88 22.08
CA GLU A 385 -3.35 -30.00 23.00
C GLU A 385 -2.86 -28.70 22.34
N SER A 386 -2.55 -28.74 21.04
CA SER A 386 -2.03 -27.60 20.26
C SER A 386 -3.14 -26.78 19.59
N MET A 387 -4.40 -27.22 19.64
CA MET A 387 -5.52 -26.51 19.03
C MET A 387 -5.76 -25.09 19.62
N PRO A 388 -5.65 -24.85 20.95
CA PRO A 388 -5.77 -23.50 21.49
C PRO A 388 -4.71 -22.55 20.94
N VAL A 389 -3.45 -23.02 20.86
CA VAL A 389 -2.34 -22.23 20.29
C VAL A 389 -2.61 -21.89 18.83
N LEU A 390 -3.03 -22.87 18.04
CA LEU A 390 -3.39 -22.65 16.63
C LEU A 390 -4.54 -21.63 16.49
N TYR A 391 -5.59 -21.76 17.30
CA TYR A 391 -6.72 -20.83 17.27
C TYR A 391 -6.30 -19.38 17.52
N HIS A 392 -5.56 -19.12 18.61
CA HIS A 392 -5.07 -17.79 18.93
C HIS A 392 -4.13 -17.22 17.87
N LEU A 393 -3.38 -18.09 17.19
CA LEU A 393 -2.45 -17.70 16.15
C LEU A 393 -3.16 -17.20 14.88
N VAL A 394 -4.28 -17.83 14.47
CA VAL A 394 -4.88 -17.62 13.14
C VAL A 394 -6.21 -16.88 13.14
N LYS A 395 -6.92 -16.78 14.28
CA LYS A 395 -8.28 -16.23 14.38
C LYS A 395 -8.43 -14.85 13.73
N ASP A 396 -7.47 -13.96 13.93
CA ASP A 396 -7.51 -12.57 13.44
C ASP A 396 -7.19 -12.46 11.93
N SER A 397 -6.66 -13.54 11.34
CA SER A 397 -6.31 -13.64 9.92
C SER A 397 -7.33 -14.45 9.11
N MET A 398 -8.36 -15.00 9.74
CA MET A 398 -9.40 -15.80 9.07
C MET A 398 -10.66 -14.99 8.78
N VAL A 399 -11.29 -15.29 7.65
CA VAL A 399 -12.61 -14.73 7.27
C VAL A 399 -13.69 -15.32 8.16
N SER A 400 -14.64 -14.49 8.60
CA SER A 400 -15.76 -14.92 9.48
C SER A 400 -16.52 -16.12 8.95
N SER A 401 -16.73 -16.20 7.62
CA SER A 401 -17.39 -17.32 6.96
C SER A 401 -16.63 -18.65 7.04
N MET A 402 -15.33 -18.63 7.37
CA MET A 402 -14.46 -19.82 7.48
C MET A 402 -14.08 -20.17 8.92
N LEU A 403 -14.47 -19.35 9.90
CA LEU A 403 -14.19 -19.60 11.32
C LEU A 403 -14.79 -20.89 11.83
N TYR A 404 -15.86 -21.43 11.23
CA TYR A 404 -16.47 -22.70 11.60
C TYR A 404 -15.49 -23.88 11.57
N LYS A 405 -14.39 -23.78 10.81
CA LYS A 405 -13.35 -24.79 10.75
C LYS A 405 -12.56 -24.92 12.07
N ILE A 406 -12.53 -23.83 12.89
CA ILE A 406 -11.75 -23.76 14.15
C ILE A 406 -12.57 -23.29 15.37
N GLN A 407 -13.67 -22.52 15.21
CA GLN A 407 -14.34 -21.78 16.30
C GLN A 407 -15.13 -22.66 17.26
N GLU A 408 -15.86 -23.67 16.79
CA GLU A 408 -16.66 -24.55 17.67
C GLU A 408 -15.83 -25.47 18.59
N LEU A 409 -14.51 -25.49 18.40
CA LEU A 409 -13.61 -26.23 19.28
C LEU A 409 -13.49 -25.58 20.66
N PHE A 410 -13.97 -24.35 20.85
CA PHE A 410 -13.81 -23.52 22.04
C PHE A 410 -15.13 -23.03 22.65
N SER A 411 -16.30 -23.37 22.06
CA SER A 411 -17.61 -22.90 22.53
C SER A 411 -18.09 -23.56 23.83
N ASN A 412 -17.40 -24.57 24.35
CA ASN A 412 -17.67 -25.16 25.64
C ASN A 412 -16.52 -24.83 26.60
N GLU A 413 -16.78 -23.95 27.57
CA GLU A 413 -15.91 -23.52 28.70
C GLU A 413 -15.51 -24.64 29.67
N ASN A 414 -15.24 -25.84 29.23
CA ASN A 414 -14.80 -26.96 30.09
C ASN A 414 -13.39 -27.40 29.70
N TRP A 415 -12.41 -26.50 29.89
CA TRP A 415 -11.01 -26.81 29.97
C TRP A 415 -10.54 -26.52 31.41
N LYS A 416 -11.03 -27.31 32.40
CA LYS A 416 -10.38 -27.50 33.70
C LYS A 416 -9.59 -28.76 33.67
#